data_570b1b2f5523c2c4b835dda81def02d6
#
_entry.id   570b1b2f5523c2c4b835dda81def02d6
#
_cell.length_a   1.000
_cell.length_b   1.000
_cell.length_c   1.000
_cell.angle_alpha   90.00
_cell.angle_beta   90.00
_cell.angle_gamma   90.00
#
_symmetry.space_group_name_H-M   'P 1'
#
loop_
_entity.id
_entity.type
_entity.pdbx_description
1 polymer ?
#
loop_
_entity_poly.entity_id
_entity_poly.type
_entity_poly.pdbx_seq_one_letter_code
_entity_poly.pdbx_strand_id
1 'polypeptide(L)' 'PALDLIGDHGLTDDQMKLLRELAQGEKQVDDLIELTQIPARRVLSALTMLELDGYVAQSGGKRFSIQVELKE' A
#
# COMPACT_ATOMS: atom_id res chain seq x y z
N PRO A 1 13.13 2.25 -5.66
CA PRO A 1 13.41 0.81 -5.67
C PRO A 1 12.29 0.01 -6.30
N ALA A 2 12.62 -1.17 -6.80
CA ALA A 2 11.67 -2.07 -7.43
C ALA A 2 11.30 -3.18 -6.45
N LEU A 3 10.03 -3.58 -6.47
CA LEU A 3 9.52 -4.65 -5.64
C LEU A 3 8.93 -5.73 -6.55
N ASP A 4 9.47 -6.94 -6.46
CA ASP A 4 8.97 -8.07 -7.23
C ASP A 4 7.87 -8.78 -6.44
N LEU A 5 6.65 -8.73 -6.95
CA LEU A 5 5.49 -9.32 -6.26
C LEU A 5 5.38 -10.84 -6.44
N ILE A 6 6.22 -11.42 -7.32
CA ILE A 6 6.21 -12.87 -7.55
C ILE A 6 7.00 -13.58 -6.45
N GLY A 7 8.05 -12.95 -5.94
CA GLY A 7 8.88 -13.54 -4.89
C GLY A 7 8.32 -13.36 -3.50
N ASP A 8 9.04 -13.88 -2.50
CA ASP A 8 8.70 -13.72 -1.10
C ASP A 8 9.36 -12.45 -0.58
N HIS A 9 8.55 -11.49 -0.18
CA HIS A 9 9.03 -10.18 0.28
C HIS A 9 8.76 -9.95 1.76
N GLY A 10 8.20 -10.94 2.45
CA GLY A 10 7.80 -10.76 3.82
C GLY A 10 6.59 -9.84 3.98
N LEU A 11 5.91 -9.52 2.90
CA LEU A 11 4.72 -8.67 2.96
C LEU A 11 3.48 -9.52 3.19
N THR A 12 2.54 -8.96 3.95
CA THR A 12 1.25 -9.62 4.16
C THR A 12 0.37 -9.45 2.93
N ASP A 13 -0.70 -10.25 2.86
CA ASP A 13 -1.68 -10.13 1.78
C ASP A 13 -2.31 -8.73 1.76
N ASP A 14 -2.61 -8.18 2.94
CA ASP A 14 -3.16 -6.83 3.04
C ASP A 14 -2.20 -5.80 2.44
N GLN A 15 -0.91 -5.90 2.80
CA GLN A 15 0.10 -4.98 2.28
C GLN A 15 0.22 -5.07 0.77
N MET A 16 0.20 -6.27 0.22
CA MET A 16 0.30 -6.47 -1.23
C MET A 16 -0.91 -5.91 -1.96
N LYS A 17 -2.10 -6.11 -1.42
CA LYS A 17 -3.33 -5.55 -2.01
C LYS A 17 -3.29 -4.04 -2.05
N LEU A 18 -2.84 -3.42 -0.95
CA LEU A 18 -2.74 -1.97 -0.87
C LEU A 18 -1.72 -1.42 -1.86
N LEU A 19 -0.57 -2.07 -1.99
CA LEU A 19 0.44 -1.65 -2.95
C LEU A 19 -0.07 -1.73 -4.38
N ARG A 20 -0.81 -2.77 -4.72
CA ARG A 20 -1.37 -2.92 -6.07
C ARG A 20 -2.35 -1.80 -6.38
N GLU A 21 -3.18 -1.42 -5.41
CA GLU A 21 -4.10 -0.30 -5.61
C GLU A 21 -3.36 1.01 -5.76
N LEU A 22 -2.33 1.24 -4.94
CA LEU A 22 -1.54 2.46 -5.02
C LEU A 22 -0.69 2.53 -6.29
N ALA A 23 -0.36 1.39 -6.87
CA ALA A 23 0.35 1.36 -8.15
C ALA A 23 -0.47 1.97 -9.28
N GLN A 24 -1.78 2.01 -9.11
CA GLN A 24 -2.68 2.61 -10.10
C GLN A 24 -2.80 4.13 -9.95
N GLY A 25 -2.29 4.68 -8.85
CA GLY A 25 -2.33 6.11 -8.59
C GLY A 25 -2.49 6.40 -7.10
N GLU A 26 -2.19 7.63 -6.72
CA GLU A 26 -2.36 8.09 -5.35
C GLU A 26 -3.81 7.93 -4.89
N LYS A 27 -3.99 7.51 -3.64
CA LYS A 27 -5.32 7.27 -3.08
C LYS A 27 -5.39 7.70 -1.63
N GLN A 28 -6.59 8.06 -1.19
CA GLN A 28 -6.86 8.33 0.21
C GLN A 28 -7.17 7.01 0.92
N VAL A 29 -7.02 7.03 2.26
CA VAL A 29 -7.28 5.84 3.08
C VAL A 29 -8.69 5.31 2.84
N ASP A 30 -9.68 6.20 2.79
CA ASP A 30 -11.07 5.77 2.60
C ASP A 30 -11.27 5.04 1.28
N ASP A 31 -10.60 5.50 0.21
CA ASP A 31 -10.64 4.83 -1.08
C ASP A 31 -10.06 3.43 -1.00
N LEU A 32 -8.95 3.29 -0.28
CA LEU A 32 -8.29 1.99 -0.13
C LEU A 32 -9.18 1.02 0.62
N ILE A 33 -9.85 1.49 1.67
CA ILE A 33 -10.78 0.65 2.44
C ILE A 33 -11.89 0.15 1.52
N GLU A 34 -12.46 1.05 0.73
CA GLU A 34 -13.57 0.70 -0.16
C GLU A 34 -13.15 -0.24 -1.28
N LEU A 35 -12.01 0.04 -1.93
CA LEU A 35 -11.54 -0.74 -3.06
C LEU A 35 -11.06 -2.14 -2.66
N THR A 36 -10.40 -2.26 -1.52
CA THR A 36 -9.84 -3.54 -1.09
C THR A 36 -10.79 -4.35 -0.22
N GLN A 37 -11.81 -3.71 0.35
CA GLN A 37 -12.72 -4.31 1.31
C GLN A 37 -12.01 -4.82 2.56
N ILE A 38 -10.81 -4.32 2.82
CA ILE A 38 -10.08 -4.62 4.05
C ILE A 38 -10.59 -3.68 5.13
N PRO A 39 -10.86 -4.18 6.34
CA PRO A 39 -11.33 -3.32 7.43
C PRO A 39 -10.37 -2.17 7.72
N ALA A 40 -10.92 -1.01 8.10
CA ALA A 40 -10.15 0.21 8.32
C ALA A 40 -8.93 0.01 9.21
N ARG A 41 -9.09 -0.71 10.32
CA ARG A 41 -8.00 -0.97 11.26
C ARG A 41 -6.83 -1.66 10.57
N ARG A 42 -7.14 -2.66 9.75
CA ARG A 42 -6.11 -3.42 9.05
C ARG A 42 -5.45 -2.59 7.95
N VAL A 43 -6.22 -1.74 7.26
CA VAL A 43 -5.66 -0.84 6.26
C VAL A 43 -4.67 0.12 6.91
N LEU A 44 -5.07 0.74 8.01
CA LEU A 44 -4.20 1.70 8.71
C LEU A 44 -2.93 1.03 9.21
N SER A 45 -3.05 -0.15 9.78
CA SER A 45 -1.90 -0.90 10.27
C SER A 45 -0.95 -1.26 9.14
N ALA A 46 -1.48 -1.76 8.03
CA ALA A 46 -0.67 -2.13 6.88
C ALA A 46 0.02 -0.91 6.25
N LEU A 47 -0.69 0.21 6.13
CA LEU A 47 -0.11 1.43 5.58
C LEU A 47 1.01 1.96 6.46
N THR A 48 0.84 1.89 7.78
CA THR A 48 1.88 2.33 8.71
C THR A 48 3.16 1.52 8.49
N MET A 49 3.04 0.21 8.38
CA MET A 49 4.21 -0.64 8.15
C MET A 49 4.84 -0.37 6.78
N LEU A 50 4.02 -0.20 5.75
CA LEU A 50 4.53 0.11 4.42
C LEU A 50 5.26 1.45 4.39
N GLU A 51 4.76 2.43 5.13
CA GLU A 51 5.40 3.73 5.23
C GLU A 51 6.75 3.64 5.94
N LEU A 52 6.80 2.90 7.04
CA LEU A 52 8.04 2.69 7.79
C LEU A 52 9.10 2.00 6.94
N ASP A 53 8.69 1.08 6.09
CA ASP A 53 9.60 0.34 5.22
C ASP A 53 9.95 1.12 3.95
N GLY A 54 9.36 2.28 3.74
CA GLY A 54 9.68 3.12 2.59
C GLY A 54 8.96 2.73 1.31
N TYR A 55 7.95 1.89 1.38
CA TYR A 55 7.21 1.47 0.19
C TYR A 55 6.15 2.47 -0.23
N VAL A 56 5.63 3.24 0.72
CA VAL A 56 4.64 4.28 0.44
C VAL A 56 5.01 5.54 1.20
N ALA A 57 4.49 6.67 0.74
CA ALA A 57 4.64 7.95 1.42
C ALA A 57 3.27 8.59 1.58
N GLN A 58 3.09 9.28 2.69
CA GLN A 58 1.86 10.01 2.97
C GLN A 58 2.06 11.47 2.60
N SER A 59 1.12 12.02 1.85
CA SER A 59 1.05 13.45 1.58
C SER A 59 -0.14 14.03 2.32
N GLY A 60 -0.35 15.34 2.21
CA GLY A 60 -1.44 16.01 2.92
C GLY A 60 -2.80 15.41 2.61
N GLY A 61 -3.72 15.45 3.59
CA GLY A 61 -5.07 14.94 3.40
C GLY A 61 -5.20 13.43 3.48
N LYS A 62 -4.28 12.76 4.15
CA LYS A 62 -4.30 11.30 4.31
C LYS A 62 -4.22 10.56 2.99
N ARG A 63 -3.50 11.13 2.04
CA ARG A 63 -3.26 10.50 0.75
C ARG A 63 -1.96 9.73 0.80
N PHE A 64 -1.95 8.57 0.18
CA PHE A 64 -0.77 7.73 0.09
C PHE A 64 -0.40 7.52 -1.36
N SER A 65 0.90 7.51 -1.63
CA SER A 65 1.44 7.24 -2.95
C SER A 65 2.50 6.16 -2.84
N ILE A 66 2.63 5.35 -3.89
CA ILE A 66 3.62 4.29 -3.93
C ILE A 66 5.00 4.89 -4.21
N GLN A 67 6.02 4.36 -3.52
CA GLN A 67 7.40 4.81 -3.65
C GLN A 67 8.30 3.74 -4.25
N VAL A 68 7.73 2.62 -4.66
CA VAL A 68 8.46 1.52 -5.26
C VAL A 68 7.79 1.15 -6.57
N GLU A 69 8.56 0.50 -7.46
CA GLU A 69 8.02 -0.02 -8.70
C GLU A 69 7.62 -1.47 -8.50
N LEU A 70 6.38 -1.82 -8.85
CA LEU A 70 5.90 -3.19 -8.72
C LEU A 70 6.22 -3.98 -9.97
N LYS A 71 6.81 -5.15 -9.80
CA LYS A 71 7.09 -6.10 -10.88
C LYS A 71 6.32 -7.37 -10.63
N GLU A 72 5.50 -7.76 -11.59
CA GLU A 72 4.71 -8.98 -11.50
C GLU A 72 5.09 -9.99 -12.57
#